data_73e34cca9305d822f7b4fcee8714bc57
#
_entry.id   73e34cca9305d822f7b4fcee8714bc57
#
_cell.length_a   1.000
_cell.length_b   1.000
_cell.length_c   1.000
_cell.angle_alpha   90.00
_cell.angle_beta   90.00
_cell.angle_gamma   90.00
#
_symmetry.space_group_name_H-M   'P 1'
#
loop_
_entity.id
_entity.type
_entity.pdbx_description
1 polymer ?
#
loop_
_entity_poly.entity_id
_entity_poly.type
_entity_poly.pdbx_seq_one_letter_code
_entity_poly.pdbx_strand_id
1 'polypeptide(L)'
;MFVKELEITLENGMKISGELDLPERQGQWKTIILFHGSGSSDRHATVESMGGIVSRNFDLLSEGFVKARYAVFRYDKRENYDIEIIIRDAREVTRFVSGLSEVEGILFYGWSEGVRVCTTLVSDFPNAQALILQSGIAEGWSSYFSYILRELTVEKLKELDNNNDSILEISDFLNCIPDSTSISFSLYLLILGTDKDGNMKFNEELDPEGKGRFSIIDNWIPLADEIVADPTTLIRFAENAPGETWAGILDDIKKIQLPILVLHGLNDGWISPVEAVQIAKAARNNADIILFKGLGHSLSKVSSPLKDEGGTIEDEVIVRVVEWLKKNVE
;
A
#
# COMPACT_ATOMS: atom_id res chain seq x y z
N MET A 1 -14.90 -13.20 20.51
CA MET A 1 -14.28 -13.56 19.23
C MET A 1 -13.88 -15.04 19.29
N PHE A 2 -14.18 -15.81 18.26
CA PHE A 2 -13.77 -17.21 18.13
C PHE A 2 -12.88 -17.31 16.87
N VAL A 3 -11.65 -17.81 17.00
CA VAL A 3 -10.67 -17.92 15.93
C VAL A 3 -10.68 -19.35 15.39
N LYS A 4 -10.75 -19.48 14.06
CA LYS A 4 -10.64 -20.76 13.34
C LYS A 4 -9.43 -20.69 12.42
N GLU A 5 -8.37 -21.39 12.78
CA GLU A 5 -7.19 -21.55 11.91
C GLU A 5 -7.53 -22.42 10.69
N LEU A 6 -7.04 -22.03 9.54
CA LEU A 6 -7.30 -22.68 8.26
C LEU A 6 -6.00 -22.83 7.48
N GLU A 7 -5.85 -23.96 6.80
CA GLU A 7 -4.80 -24.21 5.81
C GLU A 7 -5.46 -24.38 4.44
N ILE A 8 -5.12 -23.53 3.49
CA ILE A 8 -5.66 -23.54 2.14
C ILE A 8 -4.62 -24.10 1.21
N THR A 9 -4.95 -25.17 0.51
CA THR A 9 -4.08 -25.73 -0.52
C THR A 9 -4.48 -25.16 -1.87
N LEU A 10 -3.58 -24.40 -2.50
CA LEU A 10 -3.78 -23.82 -3.83
C LEU A 10 -3.66 -24.90 -4.93
N GLU A 11 -4.17 -24.60 -6.13
CA GLU A 11 -4.13 -25.51 -7.28
C GLU A 11 -2.70 -25.96 -7.64
N ASN A 12 -1.70 -25.13 -7.38
CA ASN A 12 -0.27 -25.46 -7.59
C ASN A 12 0.33 -26.31 -6.45
N GLY A 13 -0.47 -26.74 -5.45
CA GLY A 13 -0.05 -27.53 -4.30
C GLY A 13 0.56 -26.73 -3.15
N MET A 14 0.71 -25.41 -3.29
CA MET A 14 1.21 -24.57 -2.21
C MET A 14 0.15 -24.39 -1.12
N LYS A 15 0.62 -24.33 0.12
CA LYS A 15 -0.24 -24.12 1.29
C LYS A 15 -0.14 -22.69 1.78
N ILE A 16 -1.28 -22.10 2.04
CA ILE A 16 -1.43 -20.77 2.65
C ILE A 16 -2.15 -20.95 3.98
N SER A 17 -1.57 -20.38 5.04
CA SER A 17 -2.22 -20.35 6.35
C SER A 17 -3.09 -19.12 6.45
N GLY A 18 -4.25 -19.25 7.10
CA GLY A 18 -5.17 -18.15 7.35
C GLY A 18 -5.96 -18.34 8.63
N GLU A 19 -6.65 -17.30 9.04
CA GLU A 19 -7.51 -17.28 10.21
C GLU A 19 -8.87 -16.69 9.84
N LEU A 20 -9.94 -17.37 10.26
CA LEU A 20 -11.29 -16.86 10.22
C LEU A 20 -11.72 -16.49 11.63
N ASP A 21 -11.82 -15.21 11.87
CA ASP A 21 -12.27 -14.63 13.14
C ASP A 21 -13.78 -14.46 13.10
N LEU A 22 -14.47 -15.12 14.03
CA LEU A 22 -15.92 -15.18 14.09
C LEU A 22 -16.46 -14.45 15.30
N PRO A 23 -17.62 -13.74 15.17
CA PRO A 23 -18.33 -13.16 16.33
C PRO A 23 -18.72 -14.23 17.35
N GLU A 24 -19.20 -15.38 16.88
CA GLU A 24 -19.61 -16.54 17.69
C GLU A 24 -19.20 -17.84 17.01
N ARG A 25 -19.23 -18.96 17.76
CA ARG A 25 -18.86 -20.30 17.24
C ARG A 25 -19.76 -20.83 16.13
N GLN A 26 -21.01 -20.41 16.13
CA GLN A 26 -22.03 -20.89 15.20
C GLN A 26 -22.75 -19.72 14.59
N GLY A 27 -23.09 -19.82 13.34
CA GLY A 27 -23.80 -18.79 12.57
C GLY A 27 -23.20 -18.62 11.20
N GLN A 28 -23.86 -17.81 10.40
CA GLN A 28 -23.38 -17.32 9.11
C GLN A 28 -23.18 -15.80 9.23
N TRP A 29 -22.09 -15.32 8.64
CA TRP A 29 -21.66 -13.94 8.82
C TRP A 29 -21.26 -13.33 7.48
N LYS A 30 -21.57 -12.07 7.27
CA LYS A 30 -20.90 -11.25 6.27
C LYS A 30 -19.43 -11.20 6.63
N THR A 31 -18.56 -11.65 5.74
CA THR A 31 -17.15 -11.88 6.02
C THR A 31 -16.28 -10.89 5.26
N ILE A 32 -15.48 -10.13 5.98
CA ILE A 32 -14.50 -9.20 5.41
C ILE A 32 -13.20 -9.97 5.16
N ILE A 33 -12.75 -10.00 3.91
CA ILE A 33 -11.44 -10.57 3.54
C ILE A 33 -10.45 -9.42 3.44
N LEU A 34 -9.34 -9.50 4.20
CA LEU A 34 -8.29 -8.50 4.25
C LEU A 34 -7.17 -8.83 3.25
N PHE A 35 -6.91 -7.92 2.30
CA PHE A 35 -5.86 -8.03 1.30
C PHE A 35 -4.73 -7.06 1.60
N HIS A 36 -3.52 -7.58 1.69
CA HIS A 36 -2.31 -6.87 2.10
C HIS A 36 -1.77 -5.89 1.05
N GLY A 37 -0.97 -4.94 1.53
CA GLY A 37 -0.09 -4.11 0.71
C GLY A 37 1.04 -4.89 0.06
N SER A 38 1.99 -4.19 -0.56
CA SER A 38 3.15 -4.75 -1.27
C SER A 38 4.08 -5.52 -0.33
N GLY A 39 4.85 -6.45 -0.91
CA GLY A 39 5.80 -7.30 -0.18
C GLY A 39 5.17 -8.53 0.46
N SER A 40 6.00 -9.34 1.10
CA SER A 40 5.53 -10.44 1.95
C SER A 40 4.85 -9.89 3.20
N SER A 41 3.76 -10.49 3.60
CA SER A 41 3.03 -10.06 4.80
C SER A 41 2.41 -11.26 5.50
N ASP A 42 2.58 -11.30 6.81
CA ASP A 42 1.83 -12.23 7.64
C ASP A 42 0.35 -11.81 7.75
N ARG A 43 -0.50 -12.72 8.17
CA ARG A 43 -1.95 -12.49 8.34
C ARG A 43 -2.31 -11.36 9.32
N HIS A 44 -1.33 -10.87 10.08
CA HIS A 44 -1.48 -9.81 11.05
C HIS A 44 -1.21 -8.41 10.46
N ALA A 45 -0.66 -8.34 9.22
CA ALA A 45 -0.10 -7.12 8.64
C ALA A 45 0.83 -6.43 9.63
N THR A 46 1.84 -7.20 10.07
CA THR A 46 2.83 -6.75 11.05
C THR A 46 3.69 -5.63 10.46
N VAL A 47 3.76 -4.52 11.17
CA VAL A 47 4.67 -3.40 10.88
C VAL A 47 5.82 -3.48 11.87
N GLU A 48 7.03 -3.53 11.35
CA GLU A 48 8.26 -3.62 12.15
C GLU A 48 9.11 -2.37 11.98
N SER A 49 9.84 -1.99 13.04
CA SER A 49 10.88 -0.98 13.02
C SER A 49 12.17 -1.57 13.63
N MET A 50 13.26 -0.80 13.64
CA MET A 50 14.50 -1.22 14.31
C MET A 50 14.32 -1.52 15.81
N GLY A 51 13.24 -1.05 16.43
CA GLY A 51 12.86 -1.31 17.83
C GLY A 51 11.99 -2.55 18.06
N GLY A 52 11.62 -3.28 17.01
CA GLY A 52 10.72 -4.44 17.05
C GLY A 52 9.35 -4.18 16.42
N ILE A 53 8.37 -5.02 16.77
CA ILE A 53 7.00 -4.93 16.23
C ILE A 53 6.34 -3.64 16.73
N VAL A 54 5.95 -2.79 15.78
CA VAL A 54 5.24 -1.52 16.04
C VAL A 54 3.73 -1.75 16.08
N SER A 55 3.20 -2.57 15.15
CA SER A 55 1.76 -2.80 15.03
C SER A 55 1.45 -4.12 14.33
N ARG A 56 0.22 -4.60 14.56
CA ARG A 56 -0.44 -5.67 13.82
C ARG A 56 -1.81 -5.16 13.36
N ASN A 57 -1.82 -4.41 12.27
CA ASN A 57 -2.99 -3.64 11.87
C ASN A 57 -4.19 -4.52 11.50
N PHE A 58 -3.99 -5.70 10.95
CA PHE A 58 -5.08 -6.60 10.62
C PHE A 58 -5.70 -7.26 11.85
N ASP A 59 -4.95 -7.40 12.95
CA ASP A 59 -5.53 -7.84 14.23
C ASP A 59 -6.51 -6.79 14.77
N LEU A 60 -6.13 -5.52 14.72
CA LEU A 60 -6.96 -4.41 15.20
C LEU A 60 -8.23 -4.24 14.36
N LEU A 61 -8.10 -4.31 13.03
CA LEU A 61 -9.23 -4.31 12.11
C LEU A 61 -10.17 -5.49 12.41
N SER A 62 -9.61 -6.70 12.57
CA SER A 62 -10.39 -7.89 12.88
C SER A 62 -11.14 -7.76 14.19
N GLU A 63 -10.48 -7.33 15.27
CA GLU A 63 -11.14 -7.11 16.55
C GLU A 63 -12.30 -6.13 16.45
N GLY A 64 -12.12 -5.02 15.74
CA GLY A 64 -13.15 -4.01 15.55
C GLY A 64 -14.35 -4.53 14.75
N PHE A 65 -14.10 -5.21 13.65
CA PHE A 65 -15.15 -5.73 12.77
C PHE A 65 -15.90 -6.91 13.42
N VAL A 66 -15.20 -7.78 14.14
CA VAL A 66 -15.85 -8.88 14.88
C VAL A 66 -16.73 -8.37 16.01
N LYS A 67 -16.31 -7.31 16.74
CA LYS A 67 -17.17 -6.60 17.72
C LYS A 67 -18.42 -6.02 17.06
N ALA A 68 -18.33 -5.61 15.79
CA ALA A 68 -19.45 -5.09 15.00
C ALA A 68 -20.26 -6.20 14.29
N ARG A 69 -20.04 -7.48 14.61
CA ARG A 69 -20.78 -8.65 14.11
C ARG A 69 -20.46 -9.05 12.66
N TYR A 70 -19.30 -8.66 12.11
CA TYR A 70 -18.75 -9.20 10.87
C TYR A 70 -17.74 -10.31 11.19
N ALA A 71 -17.67 -11.35 10.37
CA ALA A 71 -16.52 -12.24 10.39
C ALA A 71 -15.37 -11.58 9.62
N VAL A 72 -14.13 -11.96 9.95
CA VAL A 72 -12.94 -11.46 9.26
C VAL A 72 -12.05 -12.63 8.86
N PHE A 73 -11.61 -12.63 7.61
CA PHE A 73 -10.62 -13.59 7.14
C PHE A 73 -9.31 -12.89 6.80
N ARG A 74 -8.20 -13.44 7.31
CA ARG A 74 -6.83 -12.98 7.15
C ARG A 74 -5.94 -14.15 6.76
N TYR A 75 -4.94 -13.93 5.92
CA TYR A 75 -4.05 -15.01 5.46
C TYR A 75 -2.62 -14.52 5.27
N ASP A 76 -1.65 -15.46 5.31
CA ASP A 76 -0.26 -15.16 5.04
C ASP A 76 -0.05 -15.00 3.53
N LYS A 77 0.30 -13.79 3.10
CA LYS A 77 0.64 -13.51 1.72
C LYS A 77 2.05 -14.02 1.44
N ARG A 78 2.23 -14.78 0.37
CA ARG A 78 3.57 -15.24 -0.02
C ARG A 78 4.49 -14.07 -0.40
N GLU A 79 5.78 -14.28 -0.22
CA GLU A 79 6.80 -13.42 -0.81
C GLU A 79 6.81 -13.64 -2.33
N ASN A 80 6.25 -12.68 -3.06
CA ASN A 80 6.28 -12.63 -4.52
C ASN A 80 6.02 -11.20 -4.97
N TYR A 81 6.74 -10.75 -6.02
CA TYR A 81 6.57 -9.42 -6.60
C TYR A 81 5.75 -9.46 -7.89
N ASP A 82 5.42 -10.65 -8.41
CA ASP A 82 4.54 -10.81 -9.57
C ASP A 82 3.08 -10.67 -9.14
N ILE A 83 2.47 -9.56 -9.51
CA ILE A 83 1.10 -9.22 -9.16
C ILE A 83 0.07 -10.24 -9.71
N GLU A 84 0.32 -10.85 -10.86
CA GLU A 84 -0.56 -11.86 -11.44
C GLU A 84 -0.58 -13.13 -10.57
N ILE A 85 0.57 -13.50 -9.99
CA ILE A 85 0.65 -14.58 -9.02
C ILE A 85 -0.11 -14.23 -7.75
N ILE A 86 0.06 -13.02 -7.23
CA ILE A 86 -0.64 -12.53 -6.03
C ILE A 86 -2.16 -12.54 -6.25
N ILE A 87 -2.63 -12.01 -7.38
CA ILE A 87 -4.06 -12.00 -7.74
C ILE A 87 -4.61 -13.41 -7.88
N ARG A 88 -3.87 -14.33 -8.52
CA ARG A 88 -4.27 -15.73 -8.64
C ARG A 88 -4.43 -16.39 -7.27
N ASP A 89 -3.45 -16.25 -6.39
CA ASP A 89 -3.51 -16.81 -5.04
C ASP A 89 -4.66 -16.23 -4.23
N ALA A 90 -4.84 -14.91 -4.28
CA ALA A 90 -5.95 -14.22 -3.64
C ALA A 90 -7.31 -14.70 -4.16
N ARG A 91 -7.41 -15.01 -5.46
CA ARG A 91 -8.63 -15.57 -6.08
C ARG A 91 -8.96 -16.95 -5.52
N GLU A 92 -7.97 -17.82 -5.41
CA GLU A 92 -8.16 -19.17 -4.86
C GLU A 92 -8.52 -19.12 -3.37
N VAL A 93 -7.82 -18.28 -2.60
CA VAL A 93 -8.13 -18.02 -1.18
C VAL A 93 -9.57 -17.50 -1.03
N THR A 94 -9.96 -16.52 -1.81
CA THR A 94 -11.32 -15.95 -1.76
C THR A 94 -12.38 -16.98 -2.12
N ARG A 95 -12.12 -17.83 -3.13
CA ARG A 95 -13.01 -18.93 -3.52
C ARG A 95 -13.19 -19.94 -2.40
N PHE A 96 -12.10 -20.32 -1.72
CA PHE A 96 -12.14 -21.21 -0.57
C PHE A 96 -12.98 -20.63 0.57
N VAL A 97 -12.72 -19.37 0.95
CA VAL A 97 -13.44 -18.67 2.03
C VAL A 97 -14.92 -18.52 1.68
N SER A 98 -15.24 -18.15 0.46
CA SER A 98 -16.62 -17.99 -0.03
C SER A 98 -17.45 -19.29 0.03
N GLY A 99 -16.79 -20.44 0.05
CA GLY A 99 -17.41 -21.76 0.16
C GLY A 99 -17.60 -22.27 1.60
N LEU A 100 -17.12 -21.56 2.60
CA LEU A 100 -17.27 -21.97 4.00
C LEU A 100 -18.71 -21.80 4.48
N SER A 101 -19.17 -22.74 5.34
CA SER A 101 -20.53 -22.73 5.89
C SER A 101 -20.83 -21.53 6.78
N GLU A 102 -19.80 -20.89 7.34
CA GLU A 102 -19.87 -19.73 8.20
C GLU A 102 -20.01 -18.41 7.42
N VAL A 103 -19.83 -18.43 6.09
CA VAL A 103 -19.81 -17.24 5.22
C VAL A 103 -21.16 -17.07 4.52
N GLU A 104 -21.87 -15.99 4.84
CA GLU A 104 -23.12 -15.58 4.18
C GLU A 104 -22.88 -14.79 2.90
N GLY A 105 -21.87 -13.92 2.92
CA GLY A 105 -21.47 -13.05 1.82
C GLY A 105 -20.10 -12.47 2.12
N ILE A 106 -19.42 -11.94 1.11
CA ILE A 106 -18.07 -11.43 1.24
C ILE A 106 -17.98 -9.92 1.00
N LEU A 107 -17.09 -9.29 1.75
CA LEU A 107 -16.69 -7.90 1.59
C LEU A 107 -15.18 -7.87 1.41
N PHE A 108 -14.71 -7.03 0.52
CA PHE A 108 -13.30 -6.89 0.23
C PHE A 108 -12.72 -5.68 0.95
N TYR A 109 -11.63 -5.87 1.67
CA TYR A 109 -10.84 -4.78 2.24
C TYR A 109 -9.43 -4.86 1.68
N GLY A 110 -9.05 -3.90 0.84
CA GLY A 110 -7.71 -3.81 0.27
C GLY A 110 -6.93 -2.65 0.87
N TRP A 111 -5.70 -2.93 1.31
CA TRP A 111 -4.74 -1.92 1.73
C TRP A 111 -3.61 -1.81 0.71
N SER A 112 -3.33 -0.58 0.22
CA SER A 112 -2.22 -0.32 -0.71
C SER A 112 -2.35 -1.19 -1.98
N GLU A 113 -1.40 -2.08 -2.29
CA GLU A 113 -1.47 -3.06 -3.39
C GLU A 113 -2.74 -3.92 -3.32
N GLY A 114 -3.23 -4.22 -2.12
CA GLY A 114 -4.49 -4.96 -1.92
C GLY A 114 -5.70 -4.29 -2.57
N VAL A 115 -5.65 -2.99 -2.82
CA VAL A 115 -6.68 -2.27 -3.58
C VAL A 115 -6.71 -2.77 -5.04
N ARG A 116 -5.56 -2.95 -5.69
CA ARG A 116 -5.47 -3.55 -7.03
C ARG A 116 -6.02 -4.99 -7.03
N VAL A 117 -5.68 -5.77 -6.01
CA VAL A 117 -6.20 -7.13 -5.85
C VAL A 117 -7.72 -7.13 -5.75
N CYS A 118 -8.30 -6.34 -4.84
CA CYS A 118 -9.75 -6.23 -4.64
C CYS A 118 -10.50 -5.85 -5.92
N THR A 119 -10.05 -4.82 -6.61
CA THR A 119 -10.72 -4.29 -7.81
C THR A 119 -10.66 -5.26 -8.98
N THR A 120 -9.58 -6.05 -9.08
CA THR A 120 -9.44 -7.08 -10.11
C THR A 120 -10.34 -8.29 -9.82
N LEU A 121 -10.45 -8.69 -8.54
CA LEU A 121 -11.14 -9.93 -8.16
C LEU A 121 -12.66 -9.80 -8.04
N VAL A 122 -13.16 -8.62 -7.67
CA VAL A 122 -14.55 -8.47 -7.22
C VAL A 122 -15.59 -8.96 -8.22
N SER A 123 -15.32 -8.85 -9.52
CA SER A 123 -16.24 -9.32 -10.58
C SER A 123 -16.36 -10.85 -10.65
N ASP A 124 -15.39 -11.59 -10.09
CA ASP A 124 -15.38 -13.06 -10.08
C ASP A 124 -16.28 -13.63 -8.97
N PHE A 125 -16.78 -12.79 -8.06
CA PHE A 125 -17.51 -13.21 -6.87
C PHE A 125 -18.91 -12.57 -6.79
N PRO A 126 -19.96 -13.24 -7.30
CA PRO A 126 -21.32 -12.70 -7.29
C PRO A 126 -21.92 -12.47 -5.89
N ASN A 127 -21.34 -13.08 -4.84
CA ASN A 127 -21.72 -12.86 -3.44
C ASN A 127 -20.90 -11.75 -2.77
N ALA A 128 -20.09 -11.01 -3.51
CA ALA A 128 -19.45 -9.80 -3.03
C ALA A 128 -20.48 -8.69 -2.82
N GLN A 129 -20.40 -7.98 -1.69
CA GLN A 129 -21.40 -7.00 -1.27
C GLN A 129 -20.86 -5.57 -1.19
N ALA A 130 -19.57 -5.38 -0.94
CA ALA A 130 -18.93 -4.07 -0.89
C ALA A 130 -17.40 -4.16 -1.00
N LEU A 131 -16.78 -3.00 -1.30
CA LEU A 131 -15.33 -2.82 -1.28
C LEU A 131 -14.95 -1.71 -0.31
N ILE A 132 -13.88 -1.92 0.44
CA ILE A 132 -13.21 -0.93 1.27
C ILE A 132 -11.78 -0.82 0.75
N LEU A 133 -11.41 0.36 0.26
CA LEU A 133 -10.16 0.62 -0.46
C LEU A 133 -9.33 1.64 0.32
N GLN A 134 -8.29 1.16 0.98
CA GLN A 134 -7.39 1.98 1.81
C GLN A 134 -6.10 2.28 1.07
N SER A 135 -5.78 3.57 0.89
CA SER A 135 -4.48 4.06 0.44
C SER A 135 -3.99 3.35 -0.84
N GLY A 136 -4.86 3.25 -1.86
CA GLY A 136 -4.55 2.58 -3.13
C GLY A 136 -4.14 3.53 -4.23
N ILE A 137 -3.36 3.03 -5.20
CA ILE A 137 -2.98 3.73 -6.42
C ILE A 137 -4.14 3.63 -7.42
N ALA A 138 -4.58 4.76 -7.96
CA ALA A 138 -5.65 4.86 -8.94
C ALA A 138 -5.15 4.94 -10.38
N GLU A 139 -4.17 5.82 -10.65
CA GLU A 139 -3.73 6.22 -11.98
C GLU A 139 -2.47 5.47 -12.46
N GLY A 140 -1.94 4.52 -11.67
CA GLY A 140 -0.83 3.66 -12.07
C GLY A 140 0.55 4.16 -11.65
N TRP A 141 1.61 3.54 -12.25
CA TRP A 141 2.99 3.78 -11.82
C TRP A 141 3.47 5.21 -12.07
N SER A 142 3.07 5.83 -13.18
CA SER A 142 3.51 7.20 -13.48
C SER A 142 3.02 8.20 -12.42
N SER A 143 1.78 8.12 -11.96
CA SER A 143 1.25 8.96 -10.88
C SER A 143 1.96 8.67 -9.56
N TYR A 144 2.14 7.39 -9.21
CA TYR A 144 2.84 6.96 -8.01
C TYR A 144 4.28 7.50 -7.95
N PHE A 145 5.07 7.31 -9.02
CA PHE A 145 6.45 7.81 -9.06
C PHE A 145 6.52 9.34 -9.15
N SER A 146 5.55 10.00 -9.80
CA SER A 146 5.46 11.46 -9.76
C SER A 146 5.36 11.97 -8.33
N TYR A 147 4.49 11.39 -7.51
CA TYR A 147 4.34 11.78 -6.13
C TYR A 147 5.63 11.56 -5.32
N ILE A 148 6.22 10.36 -5.40
CA ILE A 148 7.42 10.04 -4.61
C ILE A 148 8.64 10.83 -5.09
N LEU A 149 8.90 10.83 -6.41
CA LEU A 149 10.16 11.35 -6.94
C LEU A 149 10.14 12.86 -7.19
N ARG A 150 8.99 13.40 -7.65
CA ARG A 150 8.86 14.80 -8.03
C ARG A 150 8.36 15.69 -6.90
N GLU A 151 7.54 15.17 -6.01
CA GLU A 151 7.00 15.94 -4.89
C GLU A 151 7.81 15.65 -3.63
N LEU A 152 7.70 14.46 -3.04
CA LEU A 152 8.29 14.16 -1.73
C LEU A 152 9.82 14.17 -1.74
N THR A 153 10.47 13.53 -2.73
CA THR A 153 11.93 13.51 -2.77
C THR A 153 12.50 14.90 -3.04
N VAL A 154 11.89 15.68 -3.95
CA VAL A 154 12.33 17.06 -4.19
C VAL A 154 12.18 17.93 -2.94
N GLU A 155 11.07 17.78 -2.17
CA GLU A 155 10.90 18.46 -0.90
C GLU A 155 12.00 18.07 0.09
N LYS A 156 12.32 16.77 0.21
CA LYS A 156 13.42 16.29 1.06
C LYS A 156 14.78 16.81 0.64
N LEU A 157 15.10 16.79 -0.66
CA LEU A 157 16.37 17.31 -1.16
C LEU A 157 16.52 18.80 -0.89
N LYS A 158 15.43 19.59 -0.99
CA LYS A 158 15.43 21.00 -0.58
C LYS A 158 15.63 21.22 0.91
N GLU A 159 15.15 20.31 1.78
CA GLU A 159 15.46 20.36 3.21
C GLU A 159 16.95 20.13 3.50
N LEU A 160 17.65 19.34 2.66
CA LEU A 160 19.09 19.09 2.79
C LEU A 160 19.95 20.21 2.21
N ASP A 161 19.42 20.97 1.27
CA ASP A 161 20.10 22.12 0.62
C ASP A 161 20.13 23.34 1.56
N ASN A 162 21.07 23.34 2.51
CA ASN A 162 21.17 24.35 3.55
C ASN A 162 21.54 25.76 3.04
N ASN A 163 22.20 25.87 1.88
CA ASN A 163 22.67 27.12 1.29
C ASN A 163 21.75 27.63 0.18
N ASN A 164 20.74 26.83 -0.23
CA ASN A 164 19.74 27.12 -1.26
C ASN A 164 20.34 27.39 -2.65
N ASP A 165 21.44 26.68 -3.01
CA ASP A 165 22.04 26.79 -4.34
C ASP A 165 21.60 25.66 -5.30
N SER A 166 20.74 24.77 -4.82
CA SER A 166 20.23 23.58 -5.51
C SER A 166 21.31 22.55 -5.83
N ILE A 167 22.46 22.61 -5.19
CA ILE A 167 23.55 21.63 -5.33
C ILE A 167 23.71 20.90 -4.01
N LEU A 168 23.68 19.57 -4.05
CA LEU A 168 23.89 18.73 -2.90
C LEU A 168 25.25 18.03 -2.98
N GLU A 169 25.93 17.98 -1.83
CA GLU A 169 27.19 17.26 -1.64
C GLU A 169 26.98 16.04 -0.74
N ILE A 170 27.89 15.07 -0.76
CA ILE A 170 27.82 13.88 0.10
C ILE A 170 27.71 14.27 1.59
N SER A 171 28.34 15.37 2.01
CA SER A 171 28.27 15.90 3.37
C SER A 171 26.86 16.24 3.84
N ASP A 172 25.95 16.62 2.93
CA ASP A 172 24.57 16.97 3.25
C ASP A 172 23.75 15.73 3.65
N PHE A 173 24.18 14.55 3.21
CA PHE A 173 23.54 13.27 3.49
C PHE A 173 24.13 12.54 4.73
N LEU A 174 25.25 12.97 5.29
CA LEU A 174 25.90 12.28 6.42
C LEU A 174 25.03 12.20 7.67
N ASN A 175 24.11 13.13 7.85
CA ASN A 175 23.16 13.16 8.96
C ASN A 175 21.73 12.77 8.53
N CYS A 176 21.55 12.41 7.26
CA CYS A 176 20.29 11.89 6.74
C CYS A 176 20.25 10.40 7.08
N ILE A 177 19.81 10.07 8.30
CA ILE A 177 19.50 8.69 8.66
C ILE A 177 18.22 8.33 7.93
N PRO A 178 18.24 7.32 7.09
CA PRO A 178 17.05 6.92 6.38
C PRO A 178 16.07 6.26 7.33
N ASP A 179 14.96 6.89 7.45
CA ASP A 179 13.76 6.37 8.07
C ASP A 179 13.11 5.35 7.13
N SER A 180 12.20 4.51 7.61
CA SER A 180 11.44 3.54 6.79
C SER A 180 10.34 4.24 6.00
N THR A 181 10.65 5.34 5.30
CA THR A 181 9.74 6.15 4.50
C THR A 181 9.91 5.86 3.01
N SER A 182 8.96 6.29 2.19
CA SER A 182 9.08 6.20 0.72
C SER A 182 10.31 6.92 0.17
N ILE A 183 10.79 7.93 0.90
CA ILE A 183 11.98 8.69 0.52
C ILE A 183 13.24 7.88 0.70
N SER A 184 13.28 6.96 1.68
CA SER A 184 14.40 6.02 1.84
C SER A 184 14.62 5.22 0.57
N PHE A 185 13.53 4.82 -0.11
CA PHE A 185 13.61 4.16 -1.42
C PHE A 185 14.36 5.03 -2.43
N SER A 186 13.99 6.32 -2.59
CA SER A 186 14.66 7.22 -3.51
C SER A 186 16.12 7.45 -3.13
N LEU A 187 16.40 7.64 -1.84
CA LEU A 187 17.75 7.90 -1.35
C LEU A 187 18.67 6.72 -1.58
N TYR A 188 18.27 5.51 -1.22
CA TYR A 188 19.13 4.33 -1.33
C TYR A 188 19.18 3.70 -2.69
N LEU A 189 18.08 3.74 -3.44
CA LEU A 189 18.01 3.11 -4.73
C LEU A 189 18.56 4.00 -5.84
N LEU A 190 18.21 5.30 -5.80
CA LEU A 190 18.42 6.20 -6.93
C LEU A 190 19.52 7.23 -6.69
N ILE A 191 19.77 7.64 -5.45
CA ILE A 191 20.66 8.77 -5.15
C ILE A 191 22.00 8.28 -4.60
N LEU A 192 21.97 7.43 -3.58
CA LEU A 192 23.16 7.02 -2.84
C LEU A 192 23.60 5.61 -3.23
N GLY A 193 24.89 5.42 -3.26
CA GLY A 193 25.56 4.14 -3.41
C GLY A 193 26.85 4.10 -2.60
N THR A 194 27.62 3.03 -2.78
CA THR A 194 28.94 2.89 -2.17
C THR A 194 30.01 2.67 -3.25
N ASP A 195 31.21 3.20 -3.01
CA ASP A 195 32.37 2.86 -3.83
C ASP A 195 32.95 1.47 -3.44
N LYS A 196 33.99 1.03 -4.15
CA LYS A 196 34.67 -0.24 -3.88
C LYS A 196 35.33 -0.33 -2.49
N ASP A 197 35.57 0.81 -1.84
CA ASP A 197 36.19 0.92 -0.54
C ASP A 197 35.12 1.09 0.57
N GLY A 198 33.83 1.08 0.19
CA GLY A 198 32.70 1.20 1.10
C GLY A 198 32.32 2.63 1.48
N ASN A 199 32.91 3.65 0.84
CA ASN A 199 32.54 5.02 1.08
C ASN A 199 31.27 5.39 0.34
N MET A 200 30.45 6.26 0.95
CA MET A 200 29.25 6.80 0.33
C MET A 200 29.60 7.60 -0.93
N LYS A 201 28.92 7.35 -2.02
CA LYS A 201 28.98 8.11 -3.27
C LYS A 201 27.59 8.34 -3.82
N PHE A 202 27.44 9.26 -4.77
CA PHE A 202 26.22 9.37 -5.56
C PHE A 202 26.18 8.33 -6.69
N ASN A 203 24.97 8.01 -7.13
CA ASN A 203 24.76 7.22 -8.33
C ASN A 203 25.39 7.92 -9.54
N GLU A 204 25.99 7.14 -10.45
CA GLU A 204 26.70 7.66 -11.63
C GLU A 204 25.78 8.44 -12.59
N GLU A 205 24.47 8.20 -12.57
CA GLU A 205 23.50 9.00 -13.34
C GLU A 205 23.32 10.42 -12.80
N LEU A 206 23.54 10.64 -11.50
CA LEU A 206 23.47 11.95 -10.86
C LEU A 206 24.82 12.66 -10.82
N ASP A 207 25.90 11.92 -10.65
CA ASP A 207 27.27 12.43 -10.58
C ASP A 207 28.20 11.67 -11.55
N PRO A 208 28.02 11.85 -12.89
CA PRO A 208 28.78 11.11 -13.89
C PRO A 208 30.28 11.41 -13.89
N GLU A 209 30.68 12.53 -13.30
CA GLU A 209 32.08 12.93 -13.21
C GLU A 209 32.74 12.51 -11.87
N GLY A 210 31.98 11.92 -10.94
CA GLY A 210 32.48 11.48 -9.63
C GLY A 210 32.99 12.64 -8.75
N LYS A 211 32.37 13.80 -8.85
CA LYS A 211 32.76 15.02 -8.10
C LYS A 211 32.19 15.07 -6.68
N GLY A 212 31.38 14.10 -6.28
CA GLY A 212 30.72 14.04 -4.97
C GLY A 212 29.62 15.09 -4.80
N ARG A 213 29.01 15.52 -5.91
CA ARG A 213 27.90 16.50 -5.90
C ARG A 213 26.99 16.34 -7.11
N PHE A 214 25.70 16.73 -6.94
CA PHE A 214 24.74 16.82 -8.03
C PHE A 214 23.79 18.01 -7.84
N SER A 215 23.16 18.45 -8.94
CA SER A 215 22.14 19.48 -8.93
C SER A 215 20.74 18.86 -8.82
N ILE A 216 19.90 19.38 -7.91
CA ILE A 216 18.49 19.01 -7.84
C ILE A 216 17.80 19.30 -9.18
N ILE A 217 18.10 20.46 -9.78
CA ILE A 217 17.42 20.94 -10.98
C ILE A 217 17.93 20.25 -12.23
N ASP A 218 19.27 20.11 -12.37
CA ASP A 218 19.88 19.67 -13.64
C ASP A 218 20.11 18.16 -13.69
N ASN A 219 20.16 17.46 -12.55
CA ASN A 219 20.41 16.02 -12.49
C ASN A 219 19.20 15.26 -11.94
N TRP A 220 18.72 15.58 -10.73
CA TRP A 220 17.63 14.81 -10.11
C TRP A 220 16.29 14.95 -10.84
N ILE A 221 15.86 16.20 -11.13
CA ILE A 221 14.56 16.41 -11.78
C ILE A 221 14.46 15.73 -13.14
N PRO A 222 15.45 15.82 -14.04
CA PRO A 222 15.43 15.09 -15.32
C PRO A 222 15.37 13.57 -15.15
N LEU A 223 16.11 12.99 -14.20
CA LEU A 223 16.05 11.55 -13.91
C LEU A 223 14.66 11.13 -13.39
N ALA A 224 14.10 11.90 -12.47
CA ALA A 224 12.75 11.66 -11.96
C ALA A 224 11.70 11.75 -13.07
N ASP A 225 11.82 12.72 -13.99
CA ASP A 225 10.93 12.87 -15.16
C ASP A 225 11.02 11.69 -16.11
N GLU A 226 12.22 11.17 -16.35
CA GLU A 226 12.42 9.97 -17.17
C GLU A 226 11.71 8.75 -16.56
N ILE A 227 11.88 8.51 -15.24
CA ILE A 227 11.24 7.41 -14.53
C ILE A 227 9.71 7.56 -14.51
N VAL A 228 9.20 8.78 -14.33
CA VAL A 228 7.75 9.06 -14.36
C VAL A 228 7.17 8.80 -15.75
N ALA A 229 7.89 9.16 -16.79
CA ALA A 229 7.47 8.94 -18.18
C ALA A 229 7.51 7.45 -18.56
N ASP A 230 8.52 6.72 -18.11
CA ASP A 230 8.67 5.29 -18.32
C ASP A 230 9.17 4.58 -17.04
N PRO A 231 8.27 4.10 -16.17
CA PRO A 231 8.65 3.41 -14.94
C PRO A 231 9.52 2.16 -15.13
N THR A 232 9.54 1.57 -16.32
CA THR A 232 10.39 0.40 -16.60
C THR A 232 11.88 0.76 -16.57
N THR A 233 12.23 2.03 -16.69
CA THR A 233 13.62 2.52 -16.56
C THR A 233 14.22 2.24 -15.18
N LEU A 234 13.39 2.05 -14.16
CA LEU A 234 13.84 1.67 -12.81
C LEU A 234 14.62 0.35 -12.76
N ILE A 235 14.48 -0.53 -13.75
CA ILE A 235 15.25 -1.78 -13.84
C ILE A 235 16.77 -1.53 -13.86
N ARG A 236 17.20 -0.33 -14.26
CA ARG A 236 18.63 0.08 -14.21
C ARG A 236 19.17 0.17 -12.78
N PHE A 237 18.29 0.37 -11.81
CA PHE A 237 18.62 0.59 -10.41
C PHE A 237 18.25 -0.58 -9.51
N ALA A 238 17.24 -1.36 -9.89
CA ALA A 238 16.79 -2.52 -9.11
C ALA A 238 16.29 -3.63 -10.03
N GLU A 239 16.84 -4.85 -9.85
CA GLU A 239 16.44 -6.04 -10.62
C GLU A 239 14.95 -6.38 -10.46
N ASN A 240 14.36 -6.02 -9.33
CA ASN A 240 12.94 -6.28 -9.00
C ASN A 240 12.05 -5.05 -9.22
N ALA A 241 12.52 -4.05 -9.97
CA ALA A 241 11.67 -2.90 -10.32
C ALA A 241 10.48 -3.33 -11.18
N PRO A 242 9.38 -2.56 -11.19
CA PRO A 242 8.25 -2.84 -12.05
C PRO A 242 8.68 -2.97 -13.50
N GLY A 243 8.64 -4.19 -14.04
CA GLY A 243 9.02 -4.50 -15.43
C GLY A 243 7.93 -4.18 -16.45
N GLU A 244 6.81 -3.61 -16.00
CA GLU A 244 5.63 -3.31 -16.82
C GLU A 244 5.10 -1.89 -16.58
N THR A 245 4.48 -1.32 -17.58
CA THR A 245 3.65 -0.14 -17.42
C THR A 245 2.28 -0.57 -16.89
N TRP A 246 1.87 -0.01 -15.75
CA TRP A 246 0.54 -0.25 -15.19
C TRP A 246 -0.26 1.05 -15.17
N ALA A 247 -1.40 1.04 -15.83
CA ALA A 247 -2.28 2.20 -16.01
C ALA A 247 -3.24 2.45 -14.83
N GLY A 248 -3.11 1.70 -13.72
CA GLY A 248 -3.97 1.85 -12.55
C GLY A 248 -5.27 1.06 -12.62
N ILE A 249 -6.21 1.40 -11.72
CA ILE A 249 -7.46 0.66 -11.49
C ILE A 249 -8.72 1.40 -11.96
N LEU A 250 -8.61 2.61 -12.49
CA LEU A 250 -9.77 3.46 -12.75
C LEU A 250 -10.76 2.84 -13.72
N ASP A 251 -10.30 2.07 -14.71
CA ASP A 251 -11.18 1.41 -15.67
C ASP A 251 -11.94 0.22 -15.05
N ASP A 252 -11.38 -0.44 -14.06
CA ASP A 252 -12.06 -1.49 -13.31
C ASP A 252 -13.06 -0.89 -12.32
N ILE A 253 -12.69 0.17 -11.61
CA ILE A 253 -13.60 0.92 -10.73
C ILE A 253 -14.88 1.36 -11.44
N LYS A 254 -14.79 1.85 -12.69
CA LYS A 254 -15.96 2.27 -13.49
C LYS A 254 -16.98 1.15 -13.75
N LYS A 255 -16.55 -0.11 -13.71
CA LYS A 255 -17.38 -1.30 -13.96
C LYS A 255 -18.06 -1.82 -12.69
N ILE A 256 -17.53 -1.49 -11.52
CA ILE A 256 -18.02 -1.96 -10.21
C ILE A 256 -19.33 -1.24 -9.86
N GLN A 257 -20.38 -2.02 -9.57
CA GLN A 257 -21.69 -1.50 -9.18
C GLN A 257 -21.97 -1.63 -7.66
N LEU A 258 -21.06 -2.25 -6.93
CA LEU A 258 -21.16 -2.42 -5.48
C LEU A 258 -20.84 -1.10 -4.75
N PRO A 259 -21.32 -0.92 -3.51
CA PRO A 259 -20.88 0.17 -2.66
C PRO A 259 -19.38 0.12 -2.43
N ILE A 260 -18.71 1.27 -2.54
CA ILE A 260 -17.27 1.43 -2.34
C ILE A 260 -17.03 2.45 -1.24
N LEU A 261 -16.17 2.12 -0.28
CA LEU A 261 -15.61 3.07 0.68
C LEU A 261 -14.14 3.28 0.35
N VAL A 262 -13.75 4.54 0.11
CA VAL A 262 -12.36 4.92 -0.12
C VAL A 262 -11.82 5.61 1.13
N LEU A 263 -10.72 5.11 1.68
CA LEU A 263 -10.06 5.63 2.88
C LEU A 263 -8.66 6.10 2.53
N HIS A 264 -8.25 7.30 2.98
CA HIS A 264 -6.89 7.78 2.75
C HIS A 264 -6.43 8.75 3.83
N GLY A 265 -5.16 8.68 4.21
CA GLY A 265 -4.51 9.64 5.09
C GLY A 265 -4.02 10.86 4.30
N LEU A 266 -4.29 12.09 4.78
CA LEU A 266 -3.80 13.31 4.09
C LEU A 266 -2.29 13.51 4.23
N ASN A 267 -1.64 12.81 5.17
CA ASN A 267 -0.19 12.81 5.35
C ASN A 267 0.43 11.48 4.86
N ASP A 268 -0.24 10.78 3.93
CA ASP A 268 0.30 9.56 3.32
C ASP A 268 1.59 9.89 2.55
N GLY A 269 2.71 9.30 2.98
CA GLY A 269 4.03 9.51 2.39
C GLY A 269 4.37 8.50 1.30
N TRP A 270 3.47 7.58 0.95
CA TRP A 270 3.66 6.57 -0.07
C TRP A 270 2.78 6.78 -1.30
N ILE A 271 1.52 7.13 -1.07
CA ILE A 271 0.53 7.29 -2.14
C ILE A 271 -0.16 8.64 -1.97
N SER A 272 -0.22 9.42 -3.05
CA SER A 272 -0.87 10.73 -3.03
C SER A 272 -2.34 10.63 -2.63
N PRO A 273 -2.85 11.47 -1.70
CA PRO A 273 -4.27 11.53 -1.38
C PRO A 273 -5.16 11.87 -2.58
N VAL A 274 -4.60 12.40 -3.65
CA VAL A 274 -5.30 12.66 -4.92
C VAL A 274 -5.82 11.36 -5.54
N GLU A 275 -5.09 10.24 -5.38
CA GLU A 275 -5.49 8.92 -5.88
C GLU A 275 -6.87 8.49 -5.34
N ALA A 276 -7.12 8.70 -4.04
CA ALA A 276 -8.42 8.42 -3.42
C ALA A 276 -9.56 9.24 -4.04
N VAL A 277 -9.28 10.50 -4.38
CA VAL A 277 -10.26 11.37 -5.06
C VAL A 277 -10.54 10.88 -6.47
N GLN A 278 -9.54 10.38 -7.19
CA GLN A 278 -9.72 9.81 -8.53
C GLN A 278 -10.53 8.51 -8.49
N ILE A 279 -10.28 7.63 -7.52
CA ILE A 279 -11.10 6.41 -7.31
C ILE A 279 -12.57 6.80 -7.09
N ALA A 280 -12.84 7.72 -6.16
CA ALA A 280 -14.20 8.15 -5.84
C ALA A 280 -14.91 8.77 -7.05
N LYS A 281 -14.21 9.59 -7.85
CA LYS A 281 -14.75 10.15 -9.10
C LYS A 281 -15.06 9.08 -10.14
N ALA A 282 -14.19 8.07 -10.31
CA ALA A 282 -14.38 6.99 -11.26
C ALA A 282 -15.58 6.10 -10.90
N ALA A 283 -15.79 5.84 -9.60
CA ALA A 283 -16.94 5.08 -9.08
C ALA A 283 -18.27 5.84 -9.16
N ARG A 284 -18.26 7.13 -9.50
CA ARG A 284 -19.44 7.98 -9.62
C ARG A 284 -20.26 8.02 -8.32
N ASN A 285 -21.50 7.48 -8.35
CA ASN A 285 -22.42 7.51 -7.21
C ASN A 285 -22.28 6.29 -6.26
N ASN A 286 -21.35 5.37 -6.56
CA ASN A 286 -21.19 4.13 -5.79
C ASN A 286 -20.10 4.23 -4.71
N ALA A 287 -19.39 5.36 -4.60
CA ALA A 287 -18.30 5.51 -3.63
C ALA A 287 -18.55 6.66 -2.65
N ASP A 288 -18.32 6.34 -1.38
CA ASP A 288 -18.07 7.32 -0.33
C ASP A 288 -16.55 7.44 -0.11
N ILE A 289 -16.06 8.63 0.21
CA ILE A 289 -14.64 8.90 0.49
C ILE A 289 -14.47 9.50 1.88
N ILE A 290 -13.50 9.02 2.64
CA ILE A 290 -13.09 9.57 3.92
C ILE A 290 -11.59 9.87 3.88
N LEU A 291 -11.24 11.17 3.99
CA LEU A 291 -9.87 11.64 4.07
C LEU A 291 -9.54 11.99 5.52
N PHE A 292 -8.50 11.36 6.07
CA PHE A 292 -8.11 11.52 7.47
C PHE A 292 -6.97 12.52 7.59
N LYS A 293 -7.22 13.64 8.28
CA LYS A 293 -6.20 14.65 8.54
C LYS A 293 -5.20 14.14 9.57
N GLY A 294 -3.90 14.30 9.27
CA GLY A 294 -2.81 13.91 10.17
C GLY A 294 -2.56 12.40 10.23
N LEU A 295 -3.18 11.61 9.35
CA LEU A 295 -2.88 10.19 9.21
C LEU A 295 -2.08 9.92 7.94
N GLY A 296 -1.19 8.92 8.00
CA GLY A 296 -0.33 8.45 6.92
C GLY A 296 -0.90 7.23 6.18
N HIS A 297 -0.02 6.47 5.52
CA HIS A 297 -0.35 5.33 4.66
C HIS A 297 -1.07 4.18 5.37
N SER A 298 -0.62 3.85 6.57
CA SER A 298 -1.28 2.83 7.43
C SER A 298 -2.47 3.36 8.21
N LEU A 299 -2.89 4.61 7.97
CA LEU A 299 -3.88 5.36 8.76
C LEU A 299 -3.50 5.47 10.24
N SER A 300 -2.20 5.55 10.50
CA SER A 300 -1.57 5.92 11.78
C SER A 300 -1.29 7.42 11.83
N LYS A 301 -1.10 7.99 13.03
CA LYS A 301 -0.74 9.41 13.20
C LYS A 301 0.64 9.72 12.65
N VAL A 302 0.70 10.70 11.76
CA VAL A 302 1.93 11.16 11.10
C VAL A 302 1.94 12.68 11.00
N SER A 303 3.07 13.30 11.32
CA SER A 303 3.19 14.77 11.33
C SER A 303 3.31 15.38 9.92
N SER A 304 3.91 14.65 8.97
CA SER A 304 4.02 15.05 7.56
C SER A 304 4.24 13.82 6.67
N PRO A 305 3.99 13.90 5.36
CA PRO A 305 4.28 12.80 4.43
C PRO A 305 5.75 12.35 4.46
N LEU A 306 6.69 13.29 4.66
CA LEU A 306 8.13 12.98 4.75
C LEU A 306 8.52 12.13 5.96
N LYS A 307 7.62 11.93 6.93
CA LYS A 307 7.82 11.18 8.17
C LYS A 307 6.87 10.01 8.32
N ASP A 308 6.30 9.54 7.22
CA ASP A 308 5.38 8.41 7.22
C ASP A 308 6.14 7.08 7.20
N GLU A 309 6.50 6.61 8.37
CA GLU A 309 7.17 5.31 8.60
C GLU A 309 6.17 4.16 8.78
N GLY A 310 4.88 4.42 8.62
CA GLY A 310 3.82 3.50 8.99
C GLY A 310 3.55 3.52 10.50
N GLY A 311 2.64 2.67 10.96
CA GLY A 311 2.31 2.59 12.39
C GLY A 311 0.98 1.92 12.66
N THR A 312 0.49 2.12 13.87
CA THR A 312 -0.77 1.54 14.32
C THR A 312 -1.97 2.32 13.75
N ILE A 313 -2.86 1.62 13.08
CA ILE A 313 -4.12 2.18 12.59
C ILE A 313 -4.93 2.78 13.74
N GLU A 314 -5.51 3.96 13.53
CA GLU A 314 -6.30 4.66 14.55
C GLU A 314 -7.69 4.04 14.72
N ASP A 315 -8.16 3.94 15.97
CA ASP A 315 -9.50 3.43 16.30
C ASP A 315 -10.63 4.17 15.56
N GLU A 316 -10.47 5.47 15.32
CA GLU A 316 -11.42 6.28 14.55
C GLU A 316 -11.67 5.69 13.15
N VAL A 317 -10.65 5.18 12.49
CA VAL A 317 -10.78 4.57 11.16
C VAL A 317 -11.70 3.36 11.22
N ILE A 318 -11.48 2.48 12.19
CA ILE A 318 -12.29 1.26 12.39
C ILE A 318 -13.74 1.63 12.64
N VAL A 319 -13.99 2.62 13.52
CA VAL A 319 -15.34 3.12 13.82
C VAL A 319 -16.02 3.64 12.55
N ARG A 320 -15.32 4.45 11.74
CA ARG A 320 -15.88 5.01 10.49
C ARG A 320 -16.22 3.94 9.46
N VAL A 321 -15.38 2.91 9.33
CA VAL A 321 -15.66 1.77 8.45
C VAL A 321 -16.91 1.02 8.92
N VAL A 322 -17.01 0.73 10.22
CA VAL A 322 -18.18 0.03 10.80
C VAL A 322 -19.46 0.83 10.61
N GLU A 323 -19.43 2.14 10.83
CA GLU A 323 -20.57 3.02 10.58
C GLU A 323 -21.02 2.97 9.11
N TRP A 324 -20.06 3.01 8.19
CA TRP A 324 -20.33 2.95 6.76
C TRP A 324 -20.91 1.58 6.35
N LEU A 325 -20.35 0.48 6.86
CA LEU A 325 -20.84 -0.88 6.60
C LEU A 325 -22.30 -1.05 7.05
N LYS A 326 -22.66 -0.58 8.25
CA LYS A 326 -24.03 -0.62 8.76
C LYS A 326 -25.02 0.15 7.90
N LYS A 327 -24.58 1.24 7.28
CA LYS A 327 -25.44 2.08 6.43
C LYS A 327 -25.63 1.48 5.03
N ASN A 328 -24.61 0.82 4.47
CA ASN A 328 -24.56 0.48 3.04
C ASN A 328 -24.66 -1.02 2.75
N VAL A 329 -24.48 -1.88 3.76
CA VAL A 329 -24.43 -3.33 3.60
C VAL A 329 -25.49 -4.06 4.44
N GLU A 330 -25.93 -3.51 5.58
CA GLU A 330 -27.06 -4.03 6.35
C GLU A 330 -28.41 -3.54 5.80
#